data_aab7e85a05770366a9c564bfad60f431
#
_entry.id   aab7e85a05770366a9c564bfad60f431
#
_cell.length_a   1.000
_cell.length_b   1.000
_cell.length_c   1.000
_cell.angle_alpha   90.00
_cell.angle_beta   90.00
_cell.angle_gamma   90.00
#
_symmetry.space_group_name_H-M   'P 1'
#
loop_
_entity.id
_entity.type
_entity.pdbx_description
1 polymer ?
#
loop_
_entity_poly.entity_id
_entity_poly.type
_entity_poly.pdbx_seq_one_letter_code
_entity_poly.pdbx_strand_id
1 'polypeptide(L)'
;NIYNNYKNLFSNFEFISKEKRNENLIFIFTGQFLGELHAPTKLLLERAYHLKKNFNKEILIINTSELLTKKAEIPFFESTFANKVDSYSNINQISYRDIEIPFYQSNTDMPDENEILNILSIVQEYKPYFILNIGSGNLTADLCSNLVTTVSFPTTSDIAISESQIHIHRSELTNKDFNLLKKTNIDPTSIVIS
;
A
#
# COMPACT_ATOMS: atom_id res chain seq x y z
N ASN A 1 -13.95 11.55 -8.01
CA ASN A 1 -12.92 10.58 -7.63
C ASN A 1 -11.90 11.28 -6.74
N ILE A 2 -11.73 10.80 -5.50
CA ILE A 2 -10.82 11.38 -4.49
C ILE A 2 -9.39 11.47 -5.05
N TYR A 3 -8.92 10.43 -5.74
CA TYR A 3 -7.61 10.39 -6.39
C TYR A 3 -7.37 11.62 -7.29
N ASN A 4 -8.34 12.02 -8.11
CA ASN A 4 -8.20 13.17 -8.99
C ASN A 4 -8.05 14.50 -8.24
N ASN A 5 -8.62 14.63 -7.04
CA ASN A 5 -8.49 15.83 -6.22
C ASN A 5 -7.05 16.03 -5.71
N TYR A 6 -6.33 14.92 -5.49
CA TYR A 6 -4.94 14.95 -5.02
C TYR A 6 -3.90 14.90 -6.16
N LYS A 7 -4.33 14.71 -7.41
CA LYS A 7 -3.41 14.62 -8.56
C LYS A 7 -2.57 15.88 -8.76
N ASN A 8 -3.06 17.04 -8.33
CA ASN A 8 -2.31 18.30 -8.41
C ASN A 8 -1.08 18.35 -7.50
N LEU A 9 -0.98 17.47 -6.49
CA LEU A 9 0.21 17.35 -5.66
C LEU A 9 1.45 16.88 -6.42
N PHE A 10 1.27 16.31 -7.63
CA PHE A 10 2.35 15.72 -8.41
C PHE A 10 3.12 16.71 -9.27
N SER A 11 2.78 18.00 -9.29
CA SER A 11 3.48 18.98 -10.14
C SER A 11 5.00 19.03 -9.93
N ASN A 12 5.47 18.58 -8.77
CA ASN A 12 6.89 18.60 -8.37
C ASN A 12 7.55 17.21 -8.36
N PHE A 13 6.84 16.16 -8.77
CA PHE A 13 7.35 14.79 -8.75
C PHE A 13 7.41 14.21 -10.16
N GLU A 14 8.47 13.44 -10.44
CA GLU A 14 8.64 12.76 -11.71
C GLU A 14 8.67 11.25 -11.52
N PHE A 15 8.20 10.52 -12.53
CA PHE A 15 8.29 9.06 -12.53
C PHE A 15 9.75 8.62 -12.54
N ILE A 16 10.11 7.80 -11.59
CA ILE A 16 11.47 7.27 -11.42
C ILE A 16 11.64 6.10 -12.38
N SER A 17 12.47 6.26 -13.41
CA SER A 17 12.76 5.18 -14.34
C SER A 17 13.44 4.00 -13.63
N LYS A 18 13.29 2.78 -14.16
CA LYS A 18 13.76 1.54 -13.54
C LYS A 18 15.26 1.60 -13.21
N GLU A 19 16.06 2.20 -14.08
CA GLU A 19 17.51 2.32 -13.95
C GLU A 19 17.96 3.22 -12.80
N LYS A 20 17.06 4.09 -12.34
CA LYS A 20 17.31 5.02 -11.21
C LYS A 20 16.84 4.47 -9.87
N ARG A 21 16.16 3.31 -9.86
CA ARG A 21 15.62 2.71 -8.65
C ARG A 21 16.65 1.88 -7.92
N ASN A 22 16.52 1.81 -6.60
CA ASN A 22 17.29 0.90 -5.78
C ASN A 22 16.71 -0.53 -5.91
N GLU A 23 17.34 -1.38 -6.69
CA GLU A 23 16.90 -2.76 -6.96
C GLU A 23 16.79 -3.62 -5.70
N ASN A 24 17.50 -3.26 -4.63
CA ASN A 24 17.49 -4.01 -3.38
C ASN A 24 16.37 -3.56 -2.42
N LEU A 25 15.74 -2.40 -2.64
CA LEU A 25 14.77 -1.82 -1.74
C LEU A 25 13.34 -1.99 -2.23
N ILE A 26 12.47 -2.54 -1.40
CA ILE A 26 11.03 -2.66 -1.65
C ILE A 26 10.28 -1.94 -0.53
N PHE A 27 9.33 -1.08 -0.90
CA PHE A 27 8.39 -0.54 0.07
C PHE A 27 7.13 -1.40 0.11
N ILE A 28 6.64 -1.69 1.32
CA ILE A 28 5.36 -2.37 1.52
C ILE A 28 4.40 -1.38 2.16
N PHE A 29 3.34 -1.05 1.44
CA PHE A 29 2.29 -0.16 1.91
C PHE A 29 1.09 -0.95 2.43
N THR A 30 0.46 -0.42 3.46
CA THR A 30 -0.83 -0.90 3.96
C THR A 30 -1.65 0.25 4.50
N GLY A 31 -2.97 0.18 4.36
CA GLY A 31 -3.89 1.15 4.97
C GLY A 31 -4.24 0.84 6.43
N GLN A 32 -3.77 -0.30 6.97
CA GLN A 32 -4.07 -0.75 8.32
C GLN A 32 -2.96 -1.64 8.88
N PHE A 33 -2.49 -1.36 10.10
CA PHE A 33 -1.51 -2.19 10.80
C PHE A 33 -1.92 -2.36 12.27
N LEU A 34 -2.35 -3.56 12.66
CA LEU A 34 -2.91 -3.85 14.00
C LEU A 34 -2.15 -4.92 14.79
N GLY A 35 -0.93 -5.28 14.35
CA GLY A 35 -0.09 -6.29 14.98
C GLY A 35 -0.32 -7.71 14.46
N GLU A 36 0.46 -8.66 14.96
CA GLU A 36 0.59 -10.02 14.40
C GLU A 36 -0.67 -10.89 14.50
N LEU A 37 -1.58 -10.58 15.41
CA LEU A 37 -2.85 -11.31 15.55
C LEU A 37 -3.89 -10.90 14.49
N HIS A 38 -3.64 -9.81 13.79
CA HIS A 38 -4.50 -9.33 12.72
C HIS A 38 -4.10 -9.97 11.38
N ALA A 39 -5.00 -10.74 10.76
CA ALA A 39 -4.68 -11.54 9.58
C ALA A 39 -4.06 -10.74 8.40
N PRO A 40 -4.56 -9.55 8.01
CA PRO A 40 -3.89 -8.73 7.00
C PRO A 40 -2.48 -8.29 7.40
N THR A 41 -2.27 -7.88 8.65
CA THR A 41 -0.94 -7.51 9.17
C THR A 41 0.00 -8.70 9.15
N LYS A 42 -0.46 -9.88 9.58
CA LYS A 42 0.33 -11.12 9.53
C LYS A 42 0.73 -11.46 8.09
N LEU A 43 -0.20 -11.36 7.14
CA LEU A 43 0.09 -11.58 5.72
C LEU A 43 1.20 -10.64 5.23
N LEU A 44 1.12 -9.36 5.60
CA LEU A 44 2.13 -8.34 5.26
C LEU A 44 3.50 -8.74 5.83
N LEU A 45 3.56 -9.06 7.11
CA LEU A 45 4.81 -9.44 7.78
C LEU A 45 5.43 -10.71 7.19
N GLU A 46 4.62 -11.71 6.82
CA GLU A 46 5.09 -12.90 6.11
C GLU A 46 5.71 -12.55 4.75
N ARG A 47 5.09 -11.64 3.98
CA ARG A 47 5.65 -11.19 2.68
C ARG A 47 6.97 -10.43 2.89
N ALA A 48 7.02 -9.52 3.86
CA ALA A 48 8.24 -8.80 4.22
C ALA A 48 9.37 -9.77 4.62
N TYR A 49 9.05 -10.76 5.45
CA TYR A 49 9.98 -11.80 5.87
C TYR A 49 10.57 -12.57 4.67
N HIS A 50 9.72 -13.08 3.80
CA HIS A 50 10.16 -13.84 2.63
C HIS A 50 10.97 -12.98 1.64
N LEU A 51 10.58 -11.74 1.39
CA LEU A 51 11.35 -10.83 0.54
C LEU A 51 12.75 -10.58 1.13
N LYS A 52 12.85 -10.39 2.44
CA LYS A 52 14.13 -10.17 3.10
C LYS A 52 14.99 -11.43 3.16
N LYS A 53 14.43 -12.58 3.55
CA LYS A 53 15.19 -13.83 3.75
C LYS A 53 15.50 -14.58 2.45
N ASN A 54 14.53 -14.69 1.56
CA ASN A 54 14.66 -15.54 0.37
C ASN A 54 15.21 -14.77 -0.84
N PHE A 55 14.98 -13.45 -0.90
CA PHE A 55 15.38 -12.61 -2.01
C PHE A 55 16.41 -11.55 -1.63
N ASN A 56 16.86 -11.53 -0.37
CA ASN A 56 17.85 -10.58 0.16
C ASN A 56 17.50 -9.11 -0.13
N LYS A 57 16.20 -8.78 0.00
CA LYS A 57 15.72 -7.41 -0.20
C LYS A 57 15.69 -6.63 1.12
N GLU A 58 15.99 -5.34 1.01
CA GLU A 58 15.71 -4.38 2.07
C GLU A 58 14.24 -4.00 2.01
N ILE A 59 13.59 -3.89 3.16
CA ILE A 59 12.15 -3.62 3.25
C ILE A 59 11.93 -2.41 4.15
N LEU A 60 11.06 -1.50 3.70
CA LEU A 60 10.43 -0.50 4.55
C LEU A 60 8.90 -0.72 4.51
N ILE A 61 8.30 -0.90 5.68
CA ILE A 61 6.84 -0.96 5.79
C ILE A 61 6.30 0.44 6.10
N ILE A 62 5.29 0.86 5.34
CA ILE A 62 4.58 2.13 5.54
C ILE A 62 3.10 1.85 5.78
N ASN A 63 2.64 2.08 7.02
CA ASN A 63 1.21 2.11 7.35
C ASN A 63 0.68 3.52 7.12
N THR A 64 -0.10 3.71 6.07
CA THR A 64 -0.71 5.00 5.74
C THR A 64 -1.93 5.32 6.59
N SER A 65 -2.45 4.33 7.32
CA SER A 65 -3.65 4.46 8.19
C SER A 65 -4.91 4.95 7.45
N GLU A 66 -5.07 4.58 6.17
CA GLU A 66 -6.13 5.08 5.28
C GLU A 66 -7.31 4.12 5.05
N LEU A 67 -7.23 2.87 5.53
CA LEU A 67 -8.27 1.87 5.21
C LEU A 67 -9.67 2.34 5.62
N LEU A 68 -9.76 3.01 6.77
CA LEU A 68 -11.02 3.56 7.30
C LEU A 68 -10.82 5.06 7.51
N THR A 69 -11.53 5.86 6.74
CA THR A 69 -11.47 7.31 6.91
C THR A 69 -12.45 7.74 8.00
N LYS A 70 -11.97 8.50 9.00
CA LYS A 70 -12.84 9.13 10.01
C LYS A 70 -13.75 10.21 9.41
N LYS A 71 -13.41 10.68 8.20
CA LYS A 71 -14.15 11.71 7.47
C LYS A 71 -15.32 11.15 6.64
N ALA A 72 -15.51 9.84 6.59
CA ALA A 72 -16.67 9.24 5.96
C ALA A 72 -17.88 9.39 6.91
N GLU A 73 -18.64 10.45 6.71
CA GLU A 73 -19.94 10.63 7.36
C GLU A 73 -20.94 9.61 6.81
N ILE A 74 -20.88 8.39 7.31
CA ILE A 74 -21.95 7.43 7.13
C ILE A 74 -22.86 7.61 8.34
N PRO A 75 -24.06 8.20 8.19
CA PRO A 75 -24.98 8.38 9.30
C PRO A 75 -25.25 7.01 9.95
N PHE A 76 -25.19 6.94 11.26
CA PHE A 76 -25.47 5.75 12.08
C PHE A 76 -24.43 4.62 12.04
N PHE A 77 -23.25 4.83 11.46
CA PHE A 77 -22.16 3.85 11.51
C PHE A 77 -20.94 4.45 12.19
N GLU A 78 -20.67 4.02 13.41
CA GLU A 78 -19.37 4.21 14.04
C GLU A 78 -18.50 3.00 13.72
N SER A 79 -17.39 3.23 13.03
CA SER A 79 -16.44 2.16 12.78
C SER A 79 -15.82 1.69 14.10
N THR A 80 -15.99 0.40 14.41
CA THR A 80 -15.33 -0.26 15.55
C THR A 80 -13.90 -0.70 15.21
N PHE A 81 -13.45 -0.50 13.98
CA PHE A 81 -12.13 -0.91 13.50
C PHE A 81 -11.14 0.24 13.60
N ALA A 82 -9.92 -0.08 14.00
CA ALA A 82 -8.80 0.86 14.00
C ALA A 82 -7.96 0.69 12.72
N ASN A 83 -7.34 1.77 12.26
CA ASN A 83 -6.34 1.73 11.18
C ASN A 83 -4.93 1.48 11.72
N LYS A 84 -4.70 1.84 12.97
CA LYS A 84 -3.41 1.82 13.64
C LYS A 84 -3.56 1.49 15.13
N VAL A 85 -2.47 1.07 15.73
CA VAL A 85 -2.30 0.90 17.17
C VAL A 85 -1.32 1.94 17.66
N ASP A 86 -1.66 2.67 18.72
CA ASP A 86 -0.85 3.79 19.24
C ASP A 86 0.56 3.36 19.68
N SER A 87 0.73 2.11 20.14
CA SER A 87 2.03 1.59 20.52
C SER A 87 3.05 1.55 19.35
N TYR A 88 2.57 1.58 18.10
CA TYR A 88 3.42 1.62 16.91
C TYR A 88 3.71 3.05 16.43
N SER A 89 3.13 4.08 17.04
CA SER A 89 3.24 5.47 16.57
C SER A 89 4.64 6.08 16.75
N ASN A 90 5.44 5.53 17.68
CA ASN A 90 6.76 6.07 18.03
C ASN A 90 7.89 5.07 17.77
N ILE A 91 7.64 4.01 17.03
CA ILE A 91 8.68 3.06 16.65
C ILE A 91 9.09 3.26 15.19
N ASN A 92 10.34 2.97 14.91
CA ASN A 92 10.91 3.05 13.56
C ASN A 92 11.26 1.69 12.97
N GLN A 93 11.02 0.60 13.73
CA GLN A 93 11.21 -0.76 13.27
C GLN A 93 10.30 -1.75 14.01
N ILE A 94 10.02 -2.87 13.38
CA ILE A 94 9.22 -3.97 13.91
C ILE A 94 10.06 -5.23 13.88
N SER A 95 10.11 -5.94 15.03
CA SER A 95 10.66 -7.29 15.10
C SER A 95 9.63 -8.30 14.63
N TYR A 96 9.99 -9.15 13.69
CA TYR A 96 9.16 -10.25 13.25
C TYR A 96 10.01 -11.50 13.05
N ARG A 97 9.75 -12.56 13.82
CA ARG A 97 10.61 -13.75 13.91
C ARG A 97 12.06 -13.36 14.24
N ASP A 98 13.00 -13.66 13.35
CA ASP A 98 14.44 -13.39 13.49
C ASP A 98 14.94 -12.21 12.64
N ILE A 99 14.03 -11.30 12.26
CA ILE A 99 14.38 -10.09 11.48
C ILE A 99 13.82 -8.82 12.09
N GLU A 100 14.55 -7.72 11.88
CA GLU A 100 14.08 -6.36 12.12
C GLU A 100 13.70 -5.71 10.79
N ILE A 101 12.55 -5.04 10.74
CA ILE A 101 12.01 -4.40 9.54
C ILE A 101 11.77 -2.94 9.84
N PRO A 102 12.40 -2.00 9.12
CA PRO A 102 12.07 -0.59 9.18
C PRO A 102 10.57 -0.34 8.99
N PHE A 103 10.01 0.53 9.81
CA PHE A 103 8.59 0.79 9.87
C PHE A 103 8.29 2.27 10.02
N TYR A 104 7.29 2.73 9.29
CA TYR A 104 6.72 4.06 9.40
C TYR A 104 5.20 3.96 9.53
N GLN A 105 4.60 4.72 10.42
CA GLN A 105 3.15 4.82 10.57
C GLN A 105 2.71 6.26 10.54
N SER A 106 1.75 6.59 9.66
CA SER A 106 1.10 7.89 9.70
C SER A 106 0.31 8.05 11.02
N ASN A 107 0.57 9.15 11.70
CA ASN A 107 -0.08 9.50 12.96
C ASN A 107 -1.20 10.53 12.78
N THR A 108 -1.33 11.11 11.59
CA THR A 108 -2.38 12.06 11.25
C THR A 108 -3.70 11.35 10.92
N ASP A 109 -4.79 12.11 10.87
CA ASP A 109 -6.08 11.62 10.37
C ASP A 109 -6.06 11.67 8.84
N MET A 110 -5.80 10.53 8.23
CA MET A 110 -5.67 10.38 6.78
C MET A 110 -7.06 10.35 6.07
N PRO A 111 -7.15 10.85 4.81
CA PRO A 111 -6.05 11.43 4.01
C PRO A 111 -5.71 12.85 4.47
N ASP A 112 -4.42 13.12 4.70
CA ASP A 112 -3.87 14.43 4.99
C ASP A 112 -2.85 14.81 3.92
N GLU A 113 -2.98 16.03 3.36
CA GLU A 113 -2.18 16.47 2.22
C GLU A 113 -0.69 16.55 2.55
N ASN A 114 -0.33 17.10 3.71
CA ASN A 114 1.08 17.25 4.11
C ASN A 114 1.72 15.89 4.37
N GLU A 115 0.97 14.98 4.98
CA GLU A 115 1.47 13.63 5.23
C GLU A 115 1.61 12.81 3.94
N ILE A 116 0.67 12.96 3.01
CA ILE A 116 0.80 12.37 1.66
C ILE A 116 2.06 12.90 0.98
N LEU A 117 2.28 14.21 0.96
CA LEU A 117 3.48 14.84 0.39
C LEU A 117 4.77 14.36 1.06
N ASN A 118 4.76 14.18 2.38
CA ASN A 118 5.88 13.60 3.12
C ASN A 118 6.20 12.18 2.64
N ILE A 119 5.19 11.31 2.52
CA ILE A 119 5.37 9.93 2.05
C ILE A 119 5.84 9.90 0.58
N LEU A 120 5.28 10.75 -0.30
CA LEU A 120 5.75 10.89 -1.68
C LEU A 120 7.22 11.31 -1.75
N SER A 121 7.63 12.23 -0.87
CA SER A 121 9.03 12.68 -0.78
C SER A 121 9.95 11.54 -0.33
N ILE A 122 9.53 10.71 0.61
CA ILE A 122 10.25 9.50 1.02
C ILE A 122 10.43 8.56 -0.17
N VAL A 123 9.37 8.31 -0.96
CA VAL A 123 9.46 7.47 -2.17
C VAL A 123 10.43 8.07 -3.19
N GLN A 124 10.37 9.38 -3.41
CA GLN A 124 11.25 10.09 -4.35
C GLN A 124 12.72 10.07 -3.91
N GLU A 125 13.00 10.15 -2.61
CA GLU A 125 14.35 10.12 -2.05
C GLU A 125 14.95 8.70 -2.10
N TYR A 126 14.23 7.72 -1.59
CA TYR A 126 14.72 6.34 -1.46
C TYR A 126 14.64 5.52 -2.75
N LYS A 127 13.80 5.90 -3.70
CA LYS A 127 13.65 5.31 -5.03
C LYS A 127 13.51 3.78 -4.98
N PRO A 128 12.51 3.23 -4.28
CA PRO A 128 12.37 1.78 -4.17
C PRO A 128 12.23 1.13 -5.55
N TYR A 129 12.60 -0.15 -5.65
CA TYR A 129 12.46 -0.90 -6.89
C TYR A 129 11.01 -0.98 -7.35
N PHE A 130 10.13 -1.27 -6.41
CA PHE A 130 8.68 -1.17 -6.56
C PHE A 130 8.01 -0.99 -5.18
N ILE A 131 6.73 -0.66 -5.20
CA ILE A 131 5.87 -0.63 -4.01
C ILE A 131 4.93 -1.83 -4.07
N LEU A 132 4.87 -2.63 -3.00
CA LEU A 132 3.87 -3.66 -2.78
C LEU A 132 2.78 -3.10 -1.88
N ASN A 133 1.61 -2.80 -2.44
CA ASN A 133 0.45 -2.32 -1.69
C ASN A 133 -0.41 -3.50 -1.24
N ILE A 134 -0.43 -3.79 0.07
CA ILE A 134 -1.19 -4.91 0.64
C ILE A 134 -2.51 -4.39 1.21
N GLY A 135 -3.59 -4.86 0.64
CA GLY A 135 -4.95 -4.41 0.91
C GLY A 135 -5.56 -3.67 -0.28
N SER A 136 -6.58 -2.87 -0.02
CA SER A 136 -7.27 -2.04 -1.01
C SER A 136 -7.63 -0.69 -0.38
N GLY A 137 -7.95 0.30 -1.23
CA GLY A 137 -8.40 1.61 -0.76
C GLY A 137 -7.30 2.47 -0.11
N ASN A 138 -6.04 2.28 -0.50
CA ASN A 138 -4.91 3.06 -0.04
C ASN A 138 -4.60 4.18 -1.04
N LEU A 139 -5.14 5.37 -0.79
CA LEU A 139 -4.99 6.53 -1.67
C LEU A 139 -3.51 6.93 -1.85
N THR A 140 -2.73 6.96 -0.77
CA THR A 140 -1.31 7.33 -0.84
C THR A 140 -0.51 6.34 -1.70
N ALA A 141 -0.78 5.02 -1.58
CA ALA A 141 -0.15 4.02 -2.45
C ALA A 141 -0.56 4.20 -3.91
N ASP A 142 -1.83 4.49 -4.17
CA ASP A 142 -2.34 4.78 -5.52
C ASP A 142 -1.68 6.03 -6.10
N LEU A 143 -1.48 7.07 -5.30
CA LEU A 143 -0.75 8.26 -5.72
C LEU A 143 0.72 7.94 -6.03
N CYS A 144 1.39 7.09 -5.26
CA CYS A 144 2.77 6.65 -5.51
C CYS A 144 2.94 5.90 -6.83
N SER A 145 1.86 5.39 -7.45
CA SER A 145 1.91 4.77 -8.78
C SER A 145 2.41 5.72 -9.89
N ASN A 146 2.31 7.03 -9.65
CA ASN A 146 2.86 8.05 -10.55
C ASN A 146 4.37 8.28 -10.37
N LEU A 147 4.98 7.73 -9.33
CA LEU A 147 6.41 7.88 -9.03
C LEU A 147 7.19 6.60 -9.34
N VAL A 148 6.63 5.45 -9.01
CA VAL A 148 7.31 4.17 -9.14
C VAL A 148 6.28 3.07 -9.42
N THR A 149 6.70 1.98 -10.02
CA THR A 149 5.82 0.82 -10.23
C THR A 149 5.22 0.35 -8.91
N THR A 150 3.89 0.24 -8.87
CA THR A 150 3.16 -0.30 -7.73
C THR A 150 2.49 -1.62 -8.12
N VAL A 151 2.43 -2.53 -7.14
CA VAL A 151 1.85 -3.86 -7.24
C VAL A 151 0.79 -3.97 -6.16
N SER A 152 -0.48 -4.14 -6.51
CA SER A 152 -1.53 -4.38 -5.52
C SER A 152 -1.66 -5.86 -5.17
N PHE A 153 -1.77 -6.15 -3.88
CA PHE A 153 -1.96 -7.49 -3.34
C PHE A 153 -3.18 -7.49 -2.41
N PRO A 154 -4.31 -8.11 -2.80
CA PRO A 154 -5.52 -8.09 -1.99
C PRO A 154 -5.38 -8.96 -0.74
N THR A 155 -6.03 -8.54 0.34
CA THR A 155 -6.19 -9.34 1.56
C THR A 155 -7.44 -10.22 1.53
N THR A 156 -8.29 -10.01 0.53
CA THR A 156 -9.53 -10.77 0.27
C THR A 156 -9.41 -11.59 -1.01
N SER A 157 -10.47 -12.29 -1.40
CA SER A 157 -10.57 -13.02 -2.68
C SER A 157 -10.92 -12.13 -3.87
N ASP A 158 -11.35 -10.88 -3.63
CA ASP A 158 -11.71 -9.96 -4.71
C ASP A 158 -10.45 -9.23 -5.22
N ILE A 159 -10.53 -8.74 -6.46
CA ILE A 159 -9.48 -7.88 -7.04
C ILE A 159 -9.40 -6.58 -6.25
N ALA A 160 -8.20 -6.18 -5.88
CA ALA A 160 -7.98 -4.87 -5.25
C ALA A 160 -8.24 -3.75 -6.27
N ILE A 161 -9.16 -2.83 -5.94
CA ILE A 161 -9.35 -1.61 -6.72
C ILE A 161 -8.23 -0.64 -6.34
N SER A 162 -7.35 -0.35 -7.29
CA SER A 162 -6.14 0.45 -7.09
C SER A 162 -5.66 0.99 -8.44
N GLU A 163 -4.92 2.09 -8.43
CA GLU A 163 -4.21 2.65 -9.60
C GLU A 163 -2.85 1.95 -9.85
N SER A 164 -2.61 0.80 -9.25
CA SER A 164 -1.38 0.02 -9.43
C SER A 164 -1.21 -0.46 -10.86
N GLN A 165 0.03 -0.53 -11.35
CA GLN A 165 0.33 -1.06 -12.69
C GLN A 165 0.19 -2.58 -12.77
N ILE A 166 0.31 -3.28 -11.63
CA ILE A 166 0.20 -4.74 -11.57
C ILE A 166 -0.75 -5.09 -10.42
N HIS A 167 -1.67 -6.02 -10.70
CA HIS A 167 -2.61 -6.51 -9.70
C HIS A 167 -2.42 -8.01 -9.51
N ILE A 168 -2.09 -8.44 -8.31
CA ILE A 168 -2.02 -9.85 -7.97
C ILE A 168 -3.42 -10.35 -7.64
N HIS A 169 -3.82 -11.46 -8.24
CA HIS A 169 -5.06 -12.15 -7.94
C HIS A 169 -4.78 -13.61 -7.56
N ARG A 170 -5.54 -14.16 -6.60
CA ARG A 170 -5.25 -15.48 -6.00
C ARG A 170 -5.88 -16.65 -6.74
N SER A 171 -6.67 -16.40 -7.77
CA SER A 171 -7.38 -17.42 -8.53
C SER A 171 -7.62 -16.97 -9.95
N GLU A 172 -8.04 -17.87 -10.81
CA GLU A 172 -8.51 -17.51 -12.15
C GLU A 172 -9.65 -16.51 -12.09
N LEU A 173 -9.68 -15.59 -13.06
CA LEU A 173 -10.69 -14.55 -13.15
C LEU A 173 -12.06 -15.15 -13.49
N THR A 174 -13.06 -14.76 -12.73
CA THR A 174 -14.47 -15.12 -12.97
C THR A 174 -15.17 -14.04 -13.80
N ASN A 175 -16.38 -14.35 -14.29
CA ASN A 175 -17.22 -13.35 -14.97
C ASN A 175 -17.54 -12.14 -14.05
N LYS A 176 -17.62 -12.33 -12.73
CA LYS A 176 -17.77 -11.23 -11.75
C LYS A 176 -16.55 -10.31 -11.78
N ASP A 177 -15.35 -10.89 -11.84
CA ASP A 177 -14.08 -10.15 -11.87
C ASP A 177 -13.96 -9.34 -13.17
N PHE A 178 -14.25 -9.93 -14.31
CA PHE A 178 -14.26 -9.21 -15.60
C PHE A 178 -15.24 -8.04 -15.61
N ASN A 179 -16.42 -8.19 -14.99
CA ASN A 179 -17.37 -7.10 -14.86
C ASN A 179 -16.85 -5.98 -13.93
N LEU A 180 -16.14 -6.33 -12.87
CA LEU A 180 -15.50 -5.36 -11.97
C LEU A 180 -14.38 -4.60 -12.69
N LEU A 181 -13.48 -5.31 -13.37
CA LEU A 181 -12.38 -4.70 -14.14
C LEU A 181 -12.91 -3.68 -15.15
N LYS A 182 -13.98 -4.04 -15.88
CA LYS A 182 -14.62 -3.13 -16.83
C LYS A 182 -15.19 -1.87 -16.17
N LYS A 183 -15.78 -1.99 -14.98
CA LYS A 183 -16.36 -0.86 -14.24
C LYS A 183 -15.29 0.06 -13.65
N THR A 184 -14.12 -0.48 -13.31
CA THR A 184 -13.03 0.23 -12.66
C THR A 184 -11.95 0.70 -13.64
N ASN A 185 -12.08 0.40 -14.94
CA ASN A 185 -11.08 0.66 -15.98
C ASN A 185 -9.71 0.02 -15.72
N ILE A 186 -9.66 -1.07 -14.94
CA ILE A 186 -8.42 -1.83 -14.75
C ILE A 186 -8.21 -2.72 -15.96
N ASP A 187 -7.02 -2.64 -16.57
CA ASP A 187 -6.64 -3.46 -17.71
C ASP A 187 -6.50 -4.94 -17.26
N PRO A 188 -7.25 -5.89 -17.85
CA PRO A 188 -7.09 -7.31 -17.52
C PRO A 188 -5.68 -7.86 -17.73
N THR A 189 -4.88 -7.26 -18.62
CA THR A 189 -3.47 -7.67 -18.86
C THR A 189 -2.54 -7.31 -17.71
N SER A 190 -2.97 -6.41 -16.81
CA SER A 190 -2.24 -6.07 -15.59
C SER A 190 -2.42 -7.08 -14.46
N ILE A 191 -3.32 -8.07 -14.63
CA ILE A 191 -3.60 -9.08 -13.60
C ILE A 191 -2.59 -10.23 -13.68
N VAL A 192 -1.98 -10.53 -12.56
CA VAL A 192 -1.08 -11.67 -12.37
C VAL A 192 -1.75 -12.67 -11.43
N ILE A 193 -1.99 -13.88 -11.90
CA ILE A 193 -2.55 -14.98 -11.11
C ILE A 193 -1.41 -15.63 -10.30
N SER A 194 -1.61 -15.80 -8.98
CA SER A 194 -0.60 -16.37 -8.06
C SER A 194 -1.11 -17.59 -7.30
#